data_dff85c21b79847d2a84e12835057cc58
#
_entry.id   dff85c21b79847d2a84e12835057cc58
#
_cell.length_a   1.000
_cell.length_b   1.000
_cell.length_c   1.000
_cell.angle_alpha   90.00
_cell.angle_beta   90.00
_cell.angle_gamma   90.00
#
_symmetry.space_group_name_H-M   'P 1'
#
loop_
_entity.id
_entity.type
_entity.pdbx_description
1 polymer ?
#
loop_
_entity_poly.entity_id
_entity_poly.type
_entity_poly.pdbx_seq_one_letter_code
_entity_poly.pdbx_strand_id
1 'polypeptide(L)'
;MPENTIPEITSALSQLGKPPQLRNVGTPSTVELQEHATLLAAATSDNTRRAYRSAIQHFLAWGGALPADEPAIIHYLLAHAAALNPRTLALRLTALSQWHVHQGFPDPASLPTVRKTLTGISRVHGKPKKKAKALPVEDLERIIVALEQFDTVKAKRDSALLQIGFFGGFRRSEVASLEVEFIKWQAEGIAITLPRSKTDQEGEGIVKAIPYGDDVCCPATALRTWLAAAGITSGPIFRRVDKWGKIGADALHESSVNTILAECARRAQLDYVPELSSHSLRRGMATSAHRAGADFRDIKRQGGWRHDGTVQGYIEEASQFEENAAGSLLRRNSNNK
;
A
#
# COMPACT_ATOMS: atom_id res chain seq x y z
N MET A 1 -35.03 50.98 -38.43
CA MET A 1 -34.36 50.63 -37.16
C MET A 1 -35.44 50.29 -36.17
N PRO A 2 -35.75 49.01 -35.86
CA PRO A 2 -36.63 48.69 -34.76
C PRO A 2 -35.79 48.49 -33.49
N GLU A 3 -36.22 49.15 -32.43
CA GLU A 3 -35.74 48.99 -31.05
C GLU A 3 -35.99 47.56 -30.56
N ASN A 4 -34.95 46.92 -30.07
CA ASN A 4 -35.02 45.60 -29.45
C ASN A 4 -35.28 45.79 -27.94
N THR A 5 -36.53 45.69 -27.56
CA THR A 5 -37.02 45.64 -26.20
C THR A 5 -36.64 44.25 -25.63
N ILE A 6 -35.90 44.24 -24.54
CA ILE A 6 -35.71 43.05 -23.71
C ILE A 6 -36.70 43.15 -22.52
N PRO A 7 -37.83 42.43 -22.56
CA PRO A 7 -38.60 42.15 -21.35
C PRO A 7 -38.56 40.63 -21.15
N GLU A 8 -38.32 40.19 -19.95
CA GLU A 8 -38.65 38.86 -19.43
C GLU A 8 -37.63 38.23 -18.47
N ILE A 9 -36.49 38.87 -18.22
CA ILE A 9 -35.55 38.31 -17.21
C ILE A 9 -35.89 38.80 -15.78
N THR A 10 -36.59 39.93 -15.65
CA THR A 10 -36.93 40.49 -14.35
C THR A 10 -38.12 39.83 -13.65
N SER A 11 -38.99 39.12 -14.39
CA SER A 11 -40.14 38.41 -13.83
C SER A 11 -39.80 37.04 -13.23
N ALA A 12 -38.73 36.40 -13.72
CA ALA A 12 -38.31 35.07 -13.21
C ALA A 12 -37.56 35.13 -11.85
N LEU A 13 -36.97 36.28 -11.53
CA LEU A 13 -36.25 36.47 -10.27
C LEU A 13 -37.15 36.82 -9.08
N SER A 14 -38.39 37.23 -9.31
CA SER A 14 -39.34 37.56 -8.22
C SER A 14 -40.06 36.33 -7.65
N GLN A 15 -39.92 35.14 -8.27
CA GLN A 15 -40.51 33.87 -7.80
C GLN A 15 -39.52 32.96 -7.08
N LEU A 16 -38.28 33.34 -6.95
CA LEU A 16 -37.36 32.66 -6.04
C LEU A 16 -37.77 33.02 -4.62
N GLY A 17 -38.43 32.09 -3.96
CA GLY A 17 -38.87 32.23 -2.57
C GLY A 17 -37.76 32.75 -1.67
N LYS A 18 -38.14 33.43 -0.58
CA LYS A 18 -37.21 33.92 0.45
C LYS A 18 -36.08 32.93 0.65
N PRO A 19 -34.80 33.39 0.69
CA PRO A 19 -33.68 32.48 0.97
C PRO A 19 -34.03 31.68 2.24
N PRO A 20 -33.75 30.37 2.27
CA PRO A 20 -34.03 29.55 3.45
C PRO A 20 -33.33 30.25 4.63
N GLN A 21 -34.11 30.55 5.68
CA GLN A 21 -33.55 31.08 6.91
C GLN A 21 -32.50 30.10 7.35
N LEU A 22 -31.23 30.54 7.36
CA LEU A 22 -30.14 29.78 7.96
C LEU A 22 -30.61 29.39 9.37
N ARG A 23 -30.91 28.15 9.60
CA ARG A 23 -31.16 27.62 10.95
C ARG A 23 -29.92 28.00 11.74
N ASN A 24 -30.11 28.70 12.83
CA ASN A 24 -29.05 29.01 13.77
C ASN A 24 -28.62 27.69 14.39
N VAL A 25 -27.68 27.00 13.73
CA VAL A 25 -27.08 25.77 14.23
C VAL A 25 -26.17 26.26 15.36
N GLY A 26 -26.58 26.04 16.59
CA GLY A 26 -25.84 26.48 17.78
C GLY A 26 -24.37 26.08 17.71
N THR A 27 -23.53 26.74 18.49
CA THR A 27 -22.11 26.39 18.61
C THR A 27 -21.98 24.92 19.03
N PRO A 28 -21.14 24.12 18.35
CA PRO A 28 -20.98 22.70 18.69
C PRO A 28 -20.65 22.51 20.17
N SER A 29 -21.29 21.55 20.80
CA SER A 29 -20.98 21.16 22.17
C SER A 29 -19.55 20.60 22.28
N THR A 30 -19.01 20.55 23.46
CA THR A 30 -17.67 19.96 23.71
C THR A 30 -17.58 18.52 23.21
N VAL A 31 -18.68 17.75 23.30
CA VAL A 31 -18.76 16.36 22.83
C VAL A 31 -18.69 16.31 21.29
N GLU A 32 -19.45 17.15 20.61
CA GLU A 32 -19.44 17.25 19.14
C GLU A 32 -18.07 17.73 18.61
N LEU A 33 -17.40 18.63 19.30
CA LEU A 33 -16.04 19.05 18.96
C LEU A 33 -15.04 17.89 19.12
N GLN A 34 -15.21 17.06 20.14
CA GLN A 34 -14.35 15.91 20.41
C GLN A 34 -14.61 14.78 19.39
N GLU A 35 -15.86 14.55 19.04
CA GLU A 35 -16.26 13.65 17.96
C GLU A 35 -15.71 14.10 16.60
N HIS A 36 -15.86 15.38 16.27
CA HIS A 36 -15.29 15.97 15.06
C HIS A 36 -13.77 15.84 14.98
N ALA A 37 -13.05 16.10 16.08
CA ALA A 37 -11.61 15.89 16.14
C ALA A 37 -11.23 14.43 15.90
N THR A 38 -12.00 13.48 16.43
CA THR A 38 -11.82 12.04 16.23
C THR A 38 -12.05 11.65 14.77
N LEU A 39 -13.10 12.17 14.12
CA LEU A 39 -13.38 11.93 12.71
C LEU A 39 -12.31 12.53 11.79
N LEU A 40 -11.85 13.76 12.08
CA LEU A 40 -10.72 14.36 11.36
C LEU A 40 -9.43 13.53 11.50
N ALA A 41 -9.17 13.01 12.69
CA ALA A 41 -8.05 12.12 12.90
C ALA A 41 -8.20 10.81 12.12
N ALA A 42 -9.40 10.24 12.05
CA ALA A 42 -9.69 9.02 11.29
C ALA A 42 -9.61 9.21 9.77
N ALA A 43 -9.82 10.42 9.26
CA ALA A 43 -9.74 10.75 7.83
C ALA A 43 -8.33 10.58 7.23
N THR A 44 -7.29 10.50 8.07
CA THR A 44 -5.90 10.33 7.62
C THR A 44 -5.26 9.14 8.31
N SER A 45 -4.65 8.24 7.54
CA SER A 45 -4.00 7.05 8.12
C SER A 45 -2.82 7.40 9.04
N ASP A 46 -2.57 6.58 10.06
CA ASP A 46 -1.45 6.76 11.01
C ASP A 46 -0.09 6.84 10.29
N ASN A 47 0.09 6.07 9.22
CA ASN A 47 1.30 6.11 8.41
C ASN A 47 1.47 7.45 7.72
N THR A 48 0.39 8.04 7.19
CA THR A 48 0.42 9.37 6.58
C THR A 48 0.71 10.45 7.63
N ARG A 49 0.06 10.37 8.80
CA ARG A 49 0.32 11.30 9.90
C ARG A 49 1.79 11.24 10.37
N ARG A 50 2.35 10.03 10.53
CA ARG A 50 3.78 9.85 10.88
C ARG A 50 4.70 10.43 9.80
N ALA A 51 4.40 10.19 8.52
CA ALA A 51 5.18 10.72 7.41
C ALA A 51 5.13 12.26 7.36
N TYR A 52 3.96 12.86 7.56
CA TYR A 52 3.81 14.31 7.59
C TYR A 52 4.52 14.93 8.80
N ARG A 53 4.38 14.34 9.99
CA ARG A 53 5.11 14.78 11.19
C ARG A 53 6.63 14.76 10.95
N SER A 54 7.15 13.68 10.41
CA SER A 54 8.58 13.56 10.08
C SER A 54 9.02 14.60 9.04
N ALA A 55 8.17 14.89 8.04
CA ALA A 55 8.45 15.91 7.03
C ALA A 55 8.53 17.33 7.63
N ILE A 56 7.57 17.69 8.49
CA ILE A 56 7.55 18.96 9.22
C ILE A 56 8.79 19.09 10.13
N GLN A 57 9.07 18.05 10.93
CA GLN A 57 10.26 18.05 11.79
C GLN A 57 11.56 18.24 11.01
N HIS A 58 11.68 17.63 9.83
CA HIS A 58 12.86 17.81 8.98
C HIS A 58 12.98 19.23 8.46
N PHE A 59 11.87 19.88 8.09
CA PHE A 59 11.87 21.28 7.65
C PHE A 59 12.30 22.21 8.79
N LEU A 60 11.76 22.02 9.98
CA LEU A 60 12.12 22.81 11.18
C LEU A 60 13.58 22.57 11.60
N ALA A 61 14.05 21.32 11.57
CA ALA A 61 15.44 20.97 11.89
C ALA A 61 16.44 21.56 10.89
N TRP A 62 16.05 21.79 9.63
CA TRP A 62 16.85 22.48 8.64
C TRP A 62 16.97 23.99 8.93
N GLY A 63 16.12 24.55 9.78
CA GLY A 63 16.06 25.98 10.12
C GLY A 63 14.88 26.72 9.53
N GLY A 64 13.94 26.01 8.90
CA GLY A 64 12.67 26.59 8.43
C GLY A 64 11.77 26.99 9.59
N ALA A 65 10.94 28.01 9.38
CA ALA A 65 9.91 28.45 10.33
C ALA A 65 8.51 28.24 9.72
N LEU A 66 7.51 28.07 10.57
CA LEU A 66 6.10 27.96 10.16
C LEU A 66 5.27 29.06 10.84
N PRO A 67 4.35 29.73 10.11
CA PRO A 67 4.09 29.54 8.69
C PRO A 67 5.28 29.93 7.81
N ALA A 68 5.50 29.19 6.71
CA ALA A 68 6.55 29.44 5.75
C ALA A 68 6.02 30.27 4.58
N ASP A 69 6.89 31.04 3.96
CA ASP A 69 6.63 31.76 2.71
C ASP A 69 7.20 31.01 1.48
N GLU A 70 6.92 31.53 0.30
CA GLU A 70 7.42 30.96 -0.96
C GLU A 70 8.96 30.89 -1.03
N PRO A 71 9.73 31.97 -0.69
CA PRO A 71 11.18 31.92 -0.71
C PRO A 71 11.76 30.86 0.21
N ALA A 72 11.22 30.69 1.41
CA ALA A 72 11.67 29.67 2.36
C ALA A 72 11.47 28.25 1.81
N ILE A 73 10.32 27.98 1.19
CA ILE A 73 10.05 26.68 0.57
C ILE A 73 11.00 26.41 -0.61
N ILE A 74 11.22 27.41 -1.47
CA ILE A 74 12.14 27.25 -2.61
C ILE A 74 13.56 27.00 -2.09
N HIS A 75 14.02 27.75 -1.09
CA HIS A 75 15.35 27.58 -0.50
C HIS A 75 15.51 26.16 0.10
N TYR A 76 14.49 25.68 0.81
CA TYR A 76 14.48 24.30 1.34
C TYR A 76 14.58 23.25 0.23
N LEU A 77 13.80 23.39 -0.85
CA LEU A 77 13.85 22.47 -1.98
C LEU A 77 15.24 22.44 -2.64
N LEU A 78 15.86 23.62 -2.85
CA LEU A 78 17.18 23.74 -3.44
C LEU A 78 18.26 23.15 -2.53
N ALA A 79 18.22 23.42 -1.23
CA ALA A 79 19.17 22.87 -0.25
C ALA A 79 19.19 21.33 -0.23
N HIS A 80 18.11 20.70 -0.59
CA HIS A 80 17.98 19.24 -0.54
C HIS A 80 17.86 18.56 -1.92
N ALA A 81 17.93 19.34 -3.02
CA ALA A 81 17.68 18.84 -4.38
C ALA A 81 18.63 17.68 -4.77
N ALA A 82 19.90 17.77 -4.44
CA ALA A 82 20.90 16.77 -4.78
C ALA A 82 20.95 15.59 -3.78
N ALA A 83 20.60 15.85 -2.51
CA ALA A 83 20.75 14.88 -1.43
C ALA A 83 19.53 13.96 -1.27
N LEU A 84 18.34 14.46 -1.54
CA LEU A 84 17.11 13.72 -1.35
C LEU A 84 16.45 13.31 -2.68
N ASN A 85 15.76 12.16 -2.63
CA ASN A 85 14.95 11.77 -3.77
C ASN A 85 13.84 12.79 -4.01
N PRO A 86 13.61 13.25 -5.25
CA PRO A 86 12.53 14.20 -5.58
C PRO A 86 11.14 13.78 -5.11
N ARG A 87 10.86 12.48 -5.03
CA ARG A 87 9.60 11.97 -4.45
C ARG A 87 9.49 12.22 -2.95
N THR A 88 10.62 12.19 -2.25
CA THR A 88 10.68 12.55 -0.82
C THR A 88 10.43 14.03 -0.65
N LEU A 89 11.01 14.88 -1.51
CA LEU A 89 10.75 16.32 -1.51
C LEU A 89 9.28 16.62 -1.83
N ALA A 90 8.68 15.91 -2.79
CA ALA A 90 7.25 16.03 -3.11
C ALA A 90 6.36 15.69 -1.90
N LEU A 91 6.67 14.60 -1.17
CA LEU A 91 5.96 14.23 0.05
C LEU A 91 6.10 15.31 1.13
N ARG A 92 7.29 15.86 1.31
CA ARG A 92 7.55 16.92 2.29
C ARG A 92 6.82 18.21 1.94
N LEU A 93 6.82 18.56 0.65
CA LEU A 93 6.06 19.71 0.15
C LEU A 93 4.56 19.51 0.41
N THR A 94 4.03 18.30 0.18
CA THR A 94 2.63 17.98 0.49
C THR A 94 2.34 18.11 1.99
N ALA A 95 3.24 17.68 2.85
CA ALA A 95 3.07 17.81 4.31
C ALA A 95 3.07 19.28 4.77
N LEU A 96 3.94 20.11 4.19
CA LEU A 96 3.97 21.56 4.45
C LEU A 96 2.69 22.25 3.96
N SER A 97 2.21 21.91 2.75
CA SER A 97 0.92 22.36 2.21
C SER A 97 -0.22 22.02 3.16
N GLN A 98 -0.33 20.76 3.57
CA GLN A 98 -1.40 20.31 4.47
C GLN A 98 -1.33 21.01 5.83
N TRP A 99 -0.13 21.27 6.34
CA TRP A 99 0.03 22.03 7.59
C TRP A 99 -0.54 23.46 7.44
N HIS A 100 -0.17 24.18 6.37
CA HIS A 100 -0.66 25.57 6.14
C HIS A 100 -2.18 25.59 6.00
N VAL A 101 -2.73 24.73 5.15
CA VAL A 101 -4.18 24.65 4.93
C VAL A 101 -4.91 24.33 6.23
N HIS A 102 -4.43 23.37 7.01
CA HIS A 102 -5.07 22.96 8.26
C HIS A 102 -5.01 24.04 9.35
N GLN A 103 -3.94 24.86 9.35
CA GLN A 103 -3.78 25.99 10.28
C GLN A 103 -4.43 27.29 9.76
N GLY A 104 -5.06 27.27 8.59
CA GLY A 104 -5.73 28.45 8.01
C GLY A 104 -4.77 29.48 7.39
N PHE A 105 -3.52 29.11 7.14
CA PHE A 105 -2.56 29.97 6.46
C PHE A 105 -2.59 29.77 4.93
N PRO A 106 -2.21 30.79 4.14
CA PRO A 106 -1.98 30.62 2.71
C PRO A 106 -0.99 29.48 2.45
N ASP A 107 -1.28 28.66 1.43
CA ASP A 107 -0.41 27.51 1.06
C ASP A 107 0.68 27.93 0.06
N PRO A 108 1.93 28.14 0.48
CA PRO A 108 3.02 28.51 -0.42
C PRO A 108 3.42 27.34 -1.35
N ALA A 109 3.14 26.11 -0.97
CA ALA A 109 3.48 24.94 -1.76
C ALA A 109 2.59 24.76 -3.00
N SER A 110 1.44 25.45 -3.05
CA SER A 110 0.55 25.47 -4.23
C SER A 110 1.03 26.40 -5.33
N LEU A 111 1.93 27.35 -5.02
CA LEU A 111 2.37 28.37 -5.95
C LEU A 111 3.10 27.79 -7.18
N PRO A 112 2.85 28.37 -8.37
CA PRO A 112 3.40 27.86 -9.63
C PRO A 112 4.94 27.76 -9.65
N THR A 113 5.64 28.71 -9.04
CA THR A 113 7.08 28.77 -8.92
C THR A 113 7.63 27.59 -8.11
N VAL A 114 7.03 27.32 -6.95
CA VAL A 114 7.39 26.17 -6.10
C VAL A 114 7.18 24.85 -6.86
N ARG A 115 6.04 24.70 -7.53
CA ARG A 115 5.72 23.52 -8.34
C ARG A 115 6.69 23.34 -9.50
N LYS A 116 7.03 24.42 -10.21
CA LYS A 116 8.02 24.40 -11.29
C LYS A 116 9.43 24.03 -10.77
N THR A 117 9.83 24.58 -9.61
CA THR A 117 11.09 24.23 -8.95
C THR A 117 11.17 22.73 -8.65
N LEU A 118 10.14 22.15 -8.02
CA LEU A 118 10.09 20.71 -7.75
C LEU A 118 10.13 19.88 -9.05
N THR A 119 9.44 20.35 -10.09
CA THR A 119 9.47 19.68 -11.42
C THR A 119 10.87 19.74 -12.02
N GLY A 120 11.57 20.87 -11.94
CA GLY A 120 12.95 21.02 -12.36
C GLY A 120 13.89 20.08 -11.62
N ILE A 121 13.79 20.04 -10.29
CA ILE A 121 14.54 19.09 -9.44
C ILE A 121 14.25 17.64 -9.86
N SER A 122 13.00 17.29 -10.14
CA SER A 122 12.63 15.95 -10.56
C SER A 122 13.21 15.55 -11.90
N ARG A 123 13.37 16.50 -12.83
CA ARG A 123 14.00 16.26 -14.14
C ARG A 123 15.52 16.10 -14.03
N VAL A 124 16.17 16.90 -13.20
CA VAL A 124 17.63 16.91 -13.04
C VAL A 124 18.13 15.77 -12.15
N HIS A 125 17.44 15.51 -11.03
CA HIS A 125 17.88 14.57 -10.00
C HIS A 125 17.00 13.31 -9.89
N GLY A 126 15.95 13.20 -10.72
CA GLY A 126 15.04 12.07 -10.70
C GLY A 126 15.74 10.77 -11.11
N LYS A 127 15.52 9.73 -10.33
CA LYS A 127 15.99 8.37 -10.63
C LYS A 127 14.79 7.44 -10.85
N PRO A 128 14.90 6.45 -11.73
CA PRO A 128 13.88 5.42 -11.87
C PRO A 128 13.50 4.81 -10.51
N LYS A 129 12.22 4.51 -10.33
CA LYS A 129 11.78 3.87 -9.08
C LYS A 129 12.37 2.46 -9.02
N LYS A 130 13.20 2.18 -8.02
CA LYS A 130 13.62 0.81 -7.74
C LYS A 130 12.38 0.04 -7.25
N LYS A 131 11.89 -0.87 -8.09
CA LYS A 131 10.78 -1.76 -7.74
C LYS A 131 11.34 -2.97 -7.02
N ALA A 132 10.60 -3.51 -6.04
CA ALA A 132 10.95 -4.79 -5.45
C ALA A 132 10.84 -5.89 -6.53
N LYS A 133 11.81 -6.80 -6.58
CA LYS A 133 11.76 -7.96 -7.49
C LYS A 133 10.59 -8.87 -7.08
N ALA A 134 9.84 -9.39 -8.05
CA ALA A 134 8.83 -10.39 -7.78
C ALA A 134 9.51 -11.67 -7.25
N LEU A 135 8.94 -12.28 -6.22
CA LEU A 135 9.38 -13.61 -5.76
C LEU A 135 8.62 -14.66 -6.58
N PRO A 136 9.26 -15.45 -7.44
CA PRO A 136 8.60 -16.56 -8.14
C PRO A 136 8.05 -17.60 -7.14
N VAL A 137 7.01 -18.35 -7.54
CA VAL A 137 6.44 -19.39 -6.69
C VAL A 137 7.47 -20.50 -6.42
N GLU A 138 8.29 -20.83 -7.38
CA GLU A 138 9.37 -21.83 -7.27
C GLU A 138 10.41 -21.43 -6.21
N ASP A 139 10.71 -20.14 -6.08
CA ASP A 139 11.62 -19.67 -5.04
C ASP A 139 10.92 -19.59 -3.67
N LEU A 140 9.60 -19.34 -3.62
CA LEU A 140 8.84 -19.53 -2.39
C LEU A 140 8.90 -20.99 -1.91
N GLU A 141 8.70 -21.95 -2.81
CA GLU A 141 8.80 -23.39 -2.50
C GLU A 141 10.18 -23.74 -1.94
N ARG A 142 11.26 -23.25 -2.55
CA ARG A 142 12.62 -23.41 -2.01
C ARG A 142 12.76 -22.85 -0.59
N ILE A 143 12.14 -21.72 -0.32
CA ILE A 143 12.13 -21.13 1.04
C ILE A 143 11.38 -22.04 2.01
N ILE A 144 10.22 -22.57 1.61
CA ILE A 144 9.41 -23.45 2.47
C ILE A 144 10.16 -24.75 2.78
N VAL A 145 10.73 -25.41 1.77
CA VAL A 145 11.58 -26.61 1.94
C VAL A 145 12.76 -26.32 2.88
N ALA A 146 13.41 -25.16 2.74
CA ALA A 146 14.50 -24.77 3.64
C ALA A 146 14.03 -24.53 5.08
N LEU A 147 12.78 -24.06 5.29
CA LEU A 147 12.21 -23.88 6.62
C LEU A 147 11.79 -25.20 7.28
N GLU A 148 11.34 -26.19 6.52
CA GLU A 148 10.94 -27.51 6.99
C GLU A 148 12.10 -28.30 7.62
N GLN A 149 13.35 -27.94 7.27
CA GLN A 149 14.54 -28.52 7.93
C GLN A 149 14.61 -28.17 9.43
N PHE A 150 13.81 -27.21 9.90
CA PHE A 150 13.82 -26.71 11.26
C PHE A 150 12.45 -26.94 11.93
N ASP A 151 12.38 -27.88 12.86
CA ASP A 151 11.14 -28.08 13.65
C ASP A 151 11.06 -27.07 14.82
N THR A 152 11.06 -25.78 14.47
CA THR A 152 10.94 -24.70 15.44
C THR A 152 9.63 -23.92 15.26
N VAL A 153 9.11 -23.39 16.36
CA VAL A 153 7.92 -22.55 16.34
C VAL A 153 8.13 -21.33 15.43
N LYS A 154 9.36 -20.79 15.39
CA LYS A 154 9.72 -19.68 14.50
C LYS A 154 9.61 -20.06 13.02
N ALA A 155 10.11 -21.25 12.65
CA ALA A 155 10.03 -21.73 11.26
C ALA A 155 8.58 -21.98 10.83
N LYS A 156 7.74 -22.54 11.71
CA LYS A 156 6.30 -22.72 11.46
C LYS A 156 5.60 -21.38 11.25
N ARG A 157 5.91 -20.36 12.10
CA ARG A 157 5.39 -19.00 11.92
C ARG A 157 5.81 -18.38 10.59
N ASP A 158 7.10 -18.49 10.24
CA ASP A 158 7.68 -17.88 9.06
C ASP A 158 7.12 -18.53 7.79
N SER A 159 6.98 -19.85 7.76
CA SER A 159 6.36 -20.61 6.67
C SER A 159 4.90 -20.16 6.46
N ALA A 160 4.08 -20.16 7.51
CA ALA A 160 2.69 -19.72 7.44
C ALA A 160 2.57 -18.25 6.96
N LEU A 161 3.40 -17.34 7.50
CA LEU A 161 3.38 -15.93 7.15
C LEU A 161 3.71 -15.70 5.67
N LEU A 162 4.74 -16.37 5.16
CA LEU A 162 5.16 -16.21 3.77
C LEU A 162 4.16 -16.81 2.79
N GLN A 163 3.61 -17.98 3.09
CA GLN A 163 2.60 -18.60 2.24
C GLN A 163 1.30 -17.81 2.23
N ILE A 164 0.75 -17.44 3.39
CA ILE A 164 -0.46 -16.58 3.48
C ILE A 164 -0.21 -15.24 2.77
N GLY A 165 0.93 -14.60 3.02
CA GLY A 165 1.30 -13.34 2.39
C GLY A 165 1.37 -13.40 0.87
N PHE A 166 1.90 -14.50 0.33
CA PHE A 166 2.04 -14.74 -1.10
C PHE A 166 0.69 -15.09 -1.73
N PHE A 167 0.07 -16.20 -1.36
CA PHE A 167 -1.15 -16.70 -2.01
C PHE A 167 -2.37 -15.81 -1.78
N GLY A 168 -2.44 -15.12 -0.63
CA GLY A 168 -3.45 -14.09 -0.39
C GLY A 168 -3.13 -12.74 -1.06
N GLY A 169 -1.93 -12.57 -1.62
CA GLY A 169 -1.49 -11.30 -2.20
C GLY A 169 -1.62 -10.12 -1.23
N PHE A 170 -1.36 -10.35 0.07
CA PHE A 170 -1.54 -9.35 1.12
C PHE A 170 -0.50 -8.22 1.08
N ARG A 171 -0.91 -7.02 1.49
CA ARG A 171 0.04 -5.98 1.87
C ARG A 171 0.69 -6.33 3.21
N ARG A 172 1.87 -5.78 3.45
CA ARG A 172 2.65 -5.98 4.68
C ARG A 172 1.84 -5.72 5.96
N SER A 173 1.14 -4.60 6.00
CA SER A 173 0.28 -4.26 7.15
C SER A 173 -0.93 -5.19 7.26
N GLU A 174 -1.50 -5.61 6.14
CA GLU A 174 -2.65 -6.53 6.13
C GLU A 174 -2.26 -7.88 6.72
N VAL A 175 -1.17 -8.51 6.23
CA VAL A 175 -0.75 -9.81 6.75
C VAL A 175 -0.34 -9.75 8.23
N ALA A 176 0.32 -8.67 8.66
CA ALA A 176 0.76 -8.52 10.04
C ALA A 176 -0.40 -8.31 11.04
N SER A 177 -1.52 -7.76 10.58
CA SER A 177 -2.71 -7.48 11.40
C SER A 177 -3.83 -8.51 11.26
N LEU A 178 -3.57 -9.67 10.66
CA LEU A 178 -4.57 -10.74 10.59
C LEU A 178 -4.91 -11.29 11.98
N GLU A 179 -6.19 -11.52 12.22
CA GLU A 179 -6.72 -12.10 13.45
C GLU A 179 -7.44 -13.42 13.17
N VAL A 180 -7.47 -14.31 14.15
CA VAL A 180 -8.08 -15.64 14.03
C VAL A 180 -9.56 -15.53 13.72
N GLU A 181 -10.24 -14.53 14.30
CA GLU A 181 -11.67 -14.28 14.15
C GLU A 181 -12.09 -13.98 12.72
N PHE A 182 -11.16 -13.55 11.88
CA PHE A 182 -11.43 -13.23 10.48
C PHE A 182 -11.19 -14.40 9.52
N ILE A 183 -10.84 -15.59 10.05
CA ILE A 183 -10.60 -16.79 9.24
C ILE A 183 -11.80 -17.72 9.31
N LYS A 184 -12.33 -18.07 8.14
CA LYS A 184 -13.29 -19.15 7.99
C LYS A 184 -12.63 -20.33 7.31
N TRP A 185 -12.59 -21.47 8.01
CA TRP A 185 -12.12 -22.74 7.46
C TRP A 185 -13.25 -23.39 6.67
N GLN A 186 -12.97 -23.83 5.45
CA GLN A 186 -13.90 -24.44 4.51
C GLN A 186 -13.32 -25.75 3.97
N ALA A 187 -14.14 -26.56 3.29
CA ALA A 187 -13.69 -27.81 2.69
C ALA A 187 -12.64 -27.57 1.59
N GLU A 188 -12.76 -26.47 0.85
CA GLU A 188 -11.91 -26.13 -0.28
C GLU A 188 -10.65 -25.33 0.13
N GLY A 189 -10.57 -24.81 1.37
CA GLY A 189 -9.47 -23.96 1.81
C GLY A 189 -9.83 -23.03 2.97
N ILE A 190 -9.31 -21.81 2.95
CA ILE A 190 -9.60 -20.78 3.93
C ILE A 190 -10.09 -19.50 3.26
N ALA A 191 -11.07 -18.86 3.88
CA ALA A 191 -11.54 -17.52 3.52
C ALA A 191 -11.10 -16.52 4.62
N ILE A 192 -10.33 -15.52 4.24
CA ILE A 192 -9.81 -14.50 5.15
C ILE A 192 -10.51 -13.18 4.87
N THR A 193 -11.21 -12.64 5.87
CA THR A 193 -11.87 -11.34 5.77
C THR A 193 -10.93 -10.24 6.25
N LEU A 194 -10.74 -9.20 5.45
CA LEU A 194 -10.07 -7.96 5.84
C LEU A 194 -11.14 -6.90 6.15
N PRO A 195 -11.37 -6.56 7.43
CA PRO A 195 -12.41 -5.59 7.80
C PRO A 195 -12.16 -4.20 7.24
N ARG A 196 -10.89 -3.83 7.08
CA ARG A 196 -10.44 -2.60 6.46
C ARG A 196 -9.16 -2.83 5.68
N SER A 197 -9.07 -2.30 4.47
CA SER A 197 -7.83 -2.29 3.71
C SER A 197 -7.52 -0.87 3.21
N LYS A 198 -6.28 -0.63 2.78
CA LYS A 198 -5.88 0.67 2.19
C LYS A 198 -6.75 1.06 0.98
N THR A 199 -7.37 0.09 0.33
CA THR A 199 -8.25 0.28 -0.83
C THR A 199 -9.73 0.20 -0.49
N ASP A 200 -10.07 -0.21 0.71
CA ASP A 200 -11.44 -0.29 1.24
C ASP A 200 -11.52 0.61 2.48
N GLN A 201 -11.70 1.91 2.24
CA GLN A 201 -11.81 2.91 3.31
C GLN A 201 -13.24 3.02 3.83
N GLU A 202 -14.22 2.53 3.05
CA GLU A 202 -15.64 2.53 3.40
C GLU A 202 -16.00 1.33 4.30
N GLY A 203 -15.09 0.31 4.38
CA GLY A 203 -15.26 -0.80 5.31
C GLY A 203 -16.24 -1.87 4.84
N GLU A 204 -16.43 -2.02 3.52
CA GLU A 204 -17.24 -3.11 2.95
C GLU A 204 -16.65 -4.49 3.22
N GLY A 205 -15.34 -4.54 3.55
CA GLY A 205 -14.58 -5.76 3.80
C GLY A 205 -14.18 -6.49 2.50
N ILE A 206 -12.95 -6.95 2.46
CA ILE A 206 -12.45 -7.75 1.34
C ILE A 206 -12.24 -9.18 1.82
N VAL A 207 -12.94 -10.15 1.19
CA VAL A 207 -12.71 -11.57 1.44
C VAL A 207 -11.71 -12.12 0.44
N LYS A 208 -10.67 -12.80 0.94
CA LYS A 208 -9.67 -13.50 0.15
C LYS A 208 -9.77 -15.00 0.40
N ALA A 209 -10.15 -15.74 -0.63
CA ALA A 209 -10.17 -17.19 -0.58
C ALA A 209 -8.80 -17.74 -0.99
N ILE A 210 -8.26 -18.68 -0.21
CA ILE A 210 -7.01 -19.38 -0.49
C ILE A 210 -7.31 -20.88 -0.44
N PRO A 211 -7.28 -21.57 -1.58
CA PRO A 211 -7.50 -23.02 -1.65
C PRO A 211 -6.44 -23.81 -0.88
N TYR A 212 -6.75 -25.06 -0.54
CA TYR A 212 -5.71 -26.01 -0.14
C TYR A 212 -4.74 -26.22 -1.30
N GLY A 213 -3.47 -26.42 -0.98
CA GLY A 213 -2.46 -26.85 -1.94
C GLY A 213 -2.23 -28.35 -1.82
N ASP A 214 -1.79 -28.93 -2.92
CA ASP A 214 -1.57 -30.38 -3.05
C ASP A 214 -0.09 -30.75 -2.95
N ASP A 215 0.82 -29.76 -2.83
CA ASP A 215 2.27 -29.94 -2.87
C ASP A 215 2.96 -29.17 -1.72
N VAL A 216 4.23 -28.84 -1.87
CA VAL A 216 5.10 -28.13 -0.91
C VAL A 216 4.42 -26.93 -0.27
N CYS A 217 3.64 -26.17 -1.03
CA CYS A 217 2.91 -25.02 -0.54
C CYS A 217 1.44 -25.32 -0.27
N CYS A 218 1.05 -25.38 1.00
CA CYS A 218 -0.35 -25.38 1.43
C CYS A 218 -0.57 -24.33 2.52
N PRO A 219 -0.95 -23.09 2.15
CA PRO A 219 -1.09 -21.98 3.10
C PRO A 219 -2.03 -22.26 4.27
N ALA A 220 -3.14 -22.96 4.01
CA ALA A 220 -4.10 -23.33 5.03
C ALA A 220 -3.51 -24.32 6.05
N THR A 221 -2.78 -25.34 5.58
CA THR A 221 -2.09 -26.32 6.44
C THR A 221 -0.96 -25.66 7.23
N ALA A 222 -0.14 -24.83 6.59
CA ALA A 222 0.92 -24.08 7.25
C ALA A 222 0.36 -23.18 8.37
N LEU A 223 -0.76 -22.49 8.10
CA LEU A 223 -1.43 -21.66 9.09
C LEU A 223 -1.95 -22.47 10.27
N ARG A 224 -2.60 -23.61 10.01
CA ARG A 224 -3.10 -24.52 11.05
C ARG A 224 -1.96 -25.05 11.92
N THR A 225 -0.86 -25.46 11.30
CA THR A 225 0.35 -25.94 11.98
C THR A 225 0.95 -24.86 12.90
N TRP A 226 1.02 -23.63 12.41
CA TRP A 226 1.49 -22.49 13.21
C TRP A 226 0.57 -22.22 14.39
N LEU A 227 -0.74 -22.07 14.17
CA LEU A 227 -1.71 -21.77 15.23
C LEU A 227 -1.68 -22.85 16.33
N ALA A 228 -1.64 -24.13 15.94
CA ALA A 228 -1.55 -25.25 16.88
C ALA A 228 -0.23 -25.22 17.67
N ALA A 229 0.90 -25.06 17.00
CA ALA A 229 2.22 -25.01 17.65
C ALA A 229 2.38 -23.82 18.62
N ALA A 230 1.66 -22.71 18.32
CA ALA A 230 1.69 -21.50 19.11
C ALA A 230 0.60 -21.45 20.19
N GLY A 231 -0.36 -22.36 20.20
CA GLY A 231 -1.52 -22.33 21.08
C GLY A 231 -2.41 -21.12 20.87
N ILE A 232 -2.47 -20.58 19.63
CA ILE A 232 -3.23 -19.36 19.30
C ILE A 232 -4.65 -19.77 18.90
N THR A 233 -5.64 -19.33 19.69
CA THR A 233 -7.07 -19.60 19.45
C THR A 233 -7.86 -18.32 19.19
N SER A 234 -7.30 -17.14 19.47
CA SER A 234 -7.96 -15.83 19.27
C SER A 234 -6.93 -14.70 19.10
N GLY A 235 -7.40 -13.59 18.55
CA GLY A 235 -6.62 -12.37 18.34
C GLY A 235 -5.54 -12.50 17.26
N PRO A 236 -4.42 -11.75 17.36
CA PRO A 236 -3.42 -11.68 16.31
C PRO A 236 -2.82 -13.04 15.96
N ILE A 237 -2.83 -13.38 14.67
CA ILE A 237 -2.29 -14.63 14.15
C ILE A 237 -0.77 -14.63 14.21
N PHE A 238 -0.15 -13.64 13.58
CA PHE A 238 1.30 -13.56 13.50
C PHE A 238 1.83 -12.71 14.64
N ARG A 239 2.60 -13.37 15.52
CA ARG A 239 3.17 -12.79 16.73
C ARG A 239 4.70 -12.85 16.70
N ARG A 240 5.33 -12.03 17.52
CA ARG A 240 6.78 -12.09 17.71
C ARG A 240 7.16 -13.43 18.34
N VAL A 241 8.20 -14.06 17.81
CA VAL A 241 8.86 -15.21 18.42
C VAL A 241 10.31 -14.81 18.71
N ASP A 242 10.75 -14.94 19.94
CA ASP A 242 12.11 -14.61 20.31
C ASP A 242 13.11 -15.77 19.99
N LYS A 243 14.37 -15.56 20.31
CA LYS A 243 15.44 -16.55 20.01
C LYS A 243 15.32 -17.84 20.83
N TRP A 244 14.56 -17.82 21.91
CA TRP A 244 14.29 -19.01 22.73
C TRP A 244 12.97 -19.70 22.41
N GLY A 245 12.24 -19.21 21.41
CA GLY A 245 10.95 -19.76 21.00
C GLY A 245 9.74 -19.21 21.77
N LYS A 246 9.93 -18.21 22.65
CA LYS A 246 8.83 -17.59 23.37
C LYS A 246 8.00 -16.72 22.44
N ILE A 247 6.69 -16.91 22.48
CA ILE A 247 5.70 -16.20 21.64
C ILE A 247 5.16 -14.99 22.42
N GLY A 248 5.15 -13.83 21.77
CA GLY A 248 4.53 -12.61 22.30
C GLY A 248 3.00 -12.67 22.25
N ALA A 249 2.35 -11.76 22.96
CA ALA A 249 0.89 -11.61 22.91
C ALA A 249 0.43 -10.71 21.75
N ASP A 250 1.23 -9.70 21.41
CA ASP A 250 0.88 -8.67 20.43
C ASP A 250 1.12 -9.12 18.98
N ALA A 251 0.43 -8.43 18.07
CA ALA A 251 0.64 -8.58 16.63
C ALA A 251 2.09 -8.31 16.24
N LEU A 252 2.57 -9.04 15.26
CA LEU A 252 3.87 -8.81 14.65
C LEU A 252 3.93 -7.40 14.05
N HIS A 253 4.97 -6.64 14.38
CA HIS A 253 5.15 -5.34 13.74
C HIS A 253 5.34 -5.50 12.23
N GLU A 254 4.64 -4.69 11.44
CA GLU A 254 4.62 -4.83 9.98
C GLU A 254 6.01 -4.81 9.33
N SER A 255 6.99 -4.05 9.87
CA SER A 255 8.35 -4.03 9.34
C SER A 255 9.07 -5.37 9.44
N SER A 256 8.69 -6.21 10.40
CA SER A 256 9.28 -7.53 10.62
C SER A 256 9.06 -8.48 9.44
N VAL A 257 8.00 -8.28 8.66
CA VAL A 257 7.72 -9.09 7.46
C VAL A 257 8.89 -9.04 6.47
N ASN A 258 9.48 -7.86 6.26
CA ASN A 258 10.64 -7.73 5.37
C ASN A 258 11.87 -8.46 5.92
N THR A 259 12.12 -8.36 7.22
CA THR A 259 13.24 -9.04 7.89
C THR A 259 13.07 -10.56 7.81
N ILE A 260 11.87 -11.06 8.07
CA ILE A 260 11.54 -12.50 8.00
C ILE A 260 11.77 -13.00 6.57
N LEU A 261 11.20 -12.33 5.56
CA LEU A 261 11.40 -12.73 4.16
C LEU A 261 12.88 -12.76 3.79
N ALA A 262 13.65 -11.72 4.16
CA ALA A 262 15.08 -11.68 3.86
C ALA A 262 15.89 -12.77 4.58
N GLU A 263 15.56 -13.11 5.83
CA GLU A 263 16.19 -14.21 6.57
C GLU A 263 15.88 -15.57 5.92
N CYS A 264 14.63 -15.82 5.57
CA CYS A 264 14.19 -17.06 4.94
C CYS A 264 14.79 -17.22 3.53
N ALA A 265 14.81 -16.15 2.73
CA ALA A 265 15.40 -16.13 1.40
C ALA A 265 16.92 -16.39 1.44
N ARG A 266 17.66 -15.86 2.45
CA ARG A 266 19.08 -16.18 2.64
C ARG A 266 19.29 -17.66 2.98
N ARG A 267 18.42 -18.25 3.81
CA ARG A 267 18.48 -19.69 4.15
C ARG A 267 18.25 -20.56 2.92
N ALA A 268 17.34 -20.16 2.05
CA ALA A 268 17.09 -20.81 0.76
C ALA A 268 18.16 -20.50 -0.31
N GLN A 269 19.21 -19.74 0.06
CA GLN A 269 20.34 -19.36 -0.82
C GLN A 269 19.89 -18.64 -2.09
N LEU A 270 18.92 -17.71 -1.97
CA LEU A 270 18.56 -16.83 -3.07
C LEU A 270 19.59 -15.70 -3.19
N ASP A 271 20.07 -15.45 -4.40
CA ASP A 271 21.12 -14.46 -4.71
C ASP A 271 20.64 -13.02 -4.74
N TYR A 272 19.33 -12.80 -4.91
CA TYR A 272 18.71 -11.47 -5.05
C TYR A 272 17.98 -10.96 -3.77
N VAL A 273 18.35 -11.45 -2.60
CA VAL A 273 17.76 -11.05 -1.31
C VAL A 273 17.70 -9.52 -1.12
N PRO A 274 18.72 -8.71 -1.51
CA PRO A 274 18.66 -7.24 -1.37
C PRO A 274 17.57 -6.56 -2.20
N GLU A 275 17.00 -7.26 -3.18
CA GLU A 275 15.91 -6.77 -4.02
C GLU A 275 14.52 -7.15 -3.50
N LEU A 276 14.47 -8.03 -2.47
CA LEU A 276 13.23 -8.50 -1.90
C LEU A 276 12.65 -7.53 -0.85
N SER A 277 11.36 -7.48 -0.81
CA SER A 277 10.55 -6.85 0.23
C SER A 277 9.20 -7.55 0.34
N SER A 278 8.38 -7.19 1.30
CA SER A 278 7.00 -7.68 1.40
C SER A 278 6.17 -7.47 0.10
N HIS A 279 6.52 -6.46 -0.70
CA HIS A 279 5.93 -6.27 -2.02
C HIS A 279 6.31 -7.39 -3.02
N SER A 280 7.44 -8.07 -2.80
CA SER A 280 7.87 -9.19 -3.63
C SER A 280 6.93 -10.38 -3.57
N LEU A 281 6.33 -10.65 -2.40
CA LEU A 281 5.31 -11.70 -2.23
C LEU A 281 4.08 -11.41 -3.10
N ARG A 282 3.55 -10.19 -2.98
CA ARG A 282 2.34 -9.76 -3.69
C ARG A 282 2.57 -9.66 -5.21
N ARG A 283 3.74 -9.19 -5.64
CA ARG A 283 4.12 -9.17 -7.05
C ARG A 283 4.34 -10.59 -7.57
N GLY A 284 4.99 -11.44 -6.76
CA GLY A 284 5.23 -12.83 -7.08
C GLY A 284 3.94 -13.59 -7.32
N MET A 285 2.94 -13.43 -6.45
CA MET A 285 1.62 -14.02 -6.65
C MET A 285 1.02 -13.60 -8.01
N ALA A 286 1.01 -12.29 -8.33
CA ALA A 286 0.44 -11.83 -9.59
C ALA A 286 1.19 -12.36 -10.81
N THR A 287 2.54 -12.35 -10.79
CA THR A 287 3.35 -12.82 -11.92
C THR A 287 3.31 -14.34 -12.08
N SER A 288 3.34 -15.10 -10.97
CA SER A 288 3.26 -16.57 -11.01
C SER A 288 1.86 -17.04 -11.42
N ALA A 289 0.80 -16.40 -10.92
CA ALA A 289 -0.57 -16.71 -11.33
C ALA A 289 -0.79 -16.44 -12.82
N HIS A 290 -0.27 -15.33 -13.35
CA HIS A 290 -0.34 -15.04 -14.78
C HIS A 290 0.38 -16.11 -15.61
N ARG A 291 1.60 -16.50 -15.23
CA ARG A 291 2.34 -17.58 -15.90
C ARG A 291 1.62 -18.94 -15.85
N ALA A 292 0.89 -19.18 -14.78
CA ALA A 292 0.02 -20.34 -14.65
C ALA A 292 -1.30 -20.24 -15.44
N GLY A 293 -1.52 -19.16 -16.19
CA GLY A 293 -2.71 -18.95 -17.02
C GLY A 293 -3.95 -18.43 -16.30
N ALA A 294 -3.80 -17.89 -15.08
CA ALA A 294 -4.92 -17.29 -14.38
C ALA A 294 -5.44 -16.03 -15.07
N ASP A 295 -6.77 -15.86 -15.08
CA ASP A 295 -7.42 -14.69 -15.68
C ASP A 295 -7.03 -13.39 -14.93
N PHE A 296 -6.91 -12.31 -15.70
CA PHE A 296 -6.56 -10.98 -15.15
C PHE A 296 -7.50 -10.52 -14.03
N ARG A 297 -8.80 -10.81 -14.15
CA ARG A 297 -9.81 -10.42 -13.15
C ARG A 297 -9.60 -11.18 -11.84
N ASP A 298 -9.22 -12.46 -11.93
CA ASP A 298 -8.96 -13.29 -10.77
C ASP A 298 -7.71 -12.85 -10.04
N ILE A 299 -6.63 -12.54 -10.80
CA ILE A 299 -5.41 -11.96 -10.24
C ILE A 299 -5.72 -10.63 -9.53
N LYS A 300 -6.46 -9.73 -10.20
CA LYS A 300 -6.86 -8.43 -9.66
C LYS A 300 -7.68 -8.58 -8.39
N ARG A 301 -8.69 -9.48 -8.38
CA ARG A 301 -9.54 -9.77 -7.23
C ARG A 301 -8.73 -10.33 -6.06
N GLN A 302 -7.89 -11.36 -6.30
CA GLN A 302 -7.07 -11.98 -5.27
C GLN A 302 -6.11 -10.98 -4.63
N GLY A 303 -5.46 -10.14 -5.42
CA GLY A 303 -4.61 -9.09 -4.89
C GLY A 303 -5.39 -7.93 -4.24
N GLY A 304 -6.67 -7.71 -4.58
CA GLY A 304 -7.43 -6.53 -4.12
C GLY A 304 -6.86 -5.23 -4.69
N TRP A 305 -6.56 -5.19 -5.99
CA TRP A 305 -6.16 -3.97 -6.69
C TRP A 305 -7.37 -3.24 -7.25
N ARG A 306 -7.45 -1.94 -6.98
CA ARG A 306 -8.49 -1.07 -7.58
C ARG A 306 -8.17 -0.73 -9.05
N HIS A 307 -6.90 -0.43 -9.34
CA HIS A 307 -6.46 0.07 -10.64
C HIS A 307 -5.83 -1.03 -11.49
N ASP A 308 -6.33 -1.22 -12.68
CA ASP A 308 -5.86 -2.21 -13.65
C ASP A 308 -4.38 -2.00 -14.02
N GLY A 309 -3.95 -0.76 -14.22
CA GLY A 309 -2.57 -0.43 -14.58
C GLY A 309 -1.52 -0.92 -13.57
N THR A 310 -1.89 -1.19 -12.31
CA THR A 310 -0.94 -1.78 -11.34
C THR A 310 -0.71 -3.26 -11.62
N VAL A 311 -1.79 -4.00 -11.88
CA VAL A 311 -1.73 -5.45 -12.19
C VAL A 311 -1.10 -5.64 -13.57
N GLN A 312 -1.55 -4.85 -14.56
CA GLN A 312 -0.99 -4.83 -15.90
C GLN A 312 0.53 -4.66 -15.89
N GLY A 313 1.04 -3.68 -15.13
CA GLY A 313 2.49 -3.46 -15.01
C GLY A 313 3.27 -4.60 -14.36
N TYR A 314 2.63 -5.48 -13.56
CA TYR A 314 3.28 -6.69 -13.04
C TYR A 314 3.29 -7.81 -14.08
N ILE A 315 2.20 -7.94 -14.84
CA ILE A 315 2.06 -8.92 -15.92
C ILE A 315 3.03 -8.60 -17.06
N GLU A 316 3.05 -7.37 -17.53
CA GLU A 316 3.96 -6.90 -18.60
C GLU A 316 5.44 -7.12 -18.21
N GLU A 317 5.79 -6.87 -16.93
CA GLU A 317 7.14 -7.12 -16.45
C GLU A 317 7.48 -8.61 -16.39
N ALA A 318 6.49 -9.47 -16.14
CA ALA A 318 6.66 -10.92 -16.11
C ALA A 318 6.78 -11.54 -17.51
N SER A 319 6.04 -11.00 -18.49
CA SER A 319 5.94 -11.55 -19.86
C SER A 319 6.75 -10.75 -20.89
N GLN A 320 7.61 -9.80 -20.46
CA GLN A 320 8.31 -8.86 -21.35
C GLN A 320 9.11 -9.52 -22.50
N PHE A 321 9.54 -10.78 -22.36
CA PHE A 321 10.22 -11.57 -23.40
C PHE A 321 9.33 -12.59 -24.10
N GLU A 322 8.21 -13.00 -23.48
CA GLU A 322 7.29 -14.00 -24.01
C GLU A 322 6.27 -13.36 -24.96
N GLU A 323 5.66 -12.28 -24.52
CA GLU A 323 4.67 -11.48 -25.28
C GLU A 323 5.33 -10.20 -25.85
N ASN A 324 6.30 -10.38 -26.74
CA ASN A 324 7.10 -9.28 -27.25
C ASN A 324 6.96 -9.16 -28.75
N ALA A 325 6.59 -7.97 -29.26
CA ALA A 325 6.46 -7.71 -30.68
C ALA A 325 7.75 -8.00 -31.48
N ALA A 326 8.92 -7.68 -30.93
CA ALA A 326 10.19 -8.01 -31.54
C ALA A 326 10.41 -9.54 -31.59
N GLY A 327 10.05 -10.26 -30.54
CA GLY A 327 10.08 -11.72 -30.50
C GLY A 327 9.21 -12.36 -31.56
N SER A 328 8.05 -11.79 -31.84
CA SER A 328 7.15 -12.24 -32.92
C SER A 328 7.76 -12.06 -34.33
N LEU A 329 8.52 -10.97 -34.51
CA LEU A 329 9.24 -10.73 -35.76
C LEU A 329 10.44 -11.68 -35.91
N LEU A 330 11.17 -11.92 -34.85
CA LEU A 330 12.36 -12.79 -34.84
C LEU A 330 12.02 -14.28 -35.04
N ARG A 331 10.87 -14.75 -34.54
CA ARG A 331 10.40 -16.13 -34.68
C ARG A 331 9.79 -16.45 -36.05
N ARG A 332 9.56 -15.46 -36.88
CA ARG A 332 8.95 -15.64 -38.23
C ARG A 332 9.77 -16.50 -39.18
N ASN A 333 11.06 -16.70 -38.91
CA ASN A 333 11.98 -17.44 -39.76
C ASN A 333 12.17 -18.93 -39.40
N SER A 334 11.53 -19.45 -38.35
CA SER A 334 11.69 -20.85 -37.93
C SER A 334 10.64 -21.82 -38.50
N ASN A 335 9.56 -21.31 -39.11
CA ASN A 335 8.48 -22.14 -39.68
C ASN A 335 8.54 -22.28 -41.17
N ASN A 336 9.62 -21.89 -41.85
CA ASN A 336 9.82 -22.03 -43.30
C ASN A 336 11.06 -22.87 -43.63
N LYS A 337 11.19 -24.04 -42.95
CA LYS A 337 12.10 -25.09 -43.41
C LYS A 337 11.39 -26.42 -43.42
#